data_20bba4684b761f76a88a9b3396d976a3
#
_entry.id   20bba4684b761f76a88a9b3396d976a3
#
_cell.length_a   1.000
_cell.length_b   1.000
_cell.length_c   1.000
_cell.angle_alpha   90.00
_cell.angle_beta   90.00
_cell.angle_gamma   90.00
#
_symmetry.space_group_name_H-M   'P 1'
#
loop_
_entity.id
_entity.type
_entity.pdbx_description
1 polymer ?
#
loop_
_entity_poly.entity_id
_entity_poly.type
_entity_poly.pdbx_seq_one_letter_code
_entity_poly.pdbx_strand_id
1 'polypeptide(L)'
;MATPAAAAPRDERERRQVRATYYGAQREVDDGLAPLFDYLTRSGLAESTMVVLTSDHGEMGGDHWLLEKLGFWDESYHIPLIVVDPRPEAVGTRGSIVDAVTESVDVLPTICEFMGVEVPLQADGWSLGPFVRGEPTPDHWRDTAHFEWSFSDPVNQLAELGFGIPMSHCALAVSRGPRYKYVQFAADAALLPPLLFDLERDPEQRHNLLVEEGAEVGHAAWDATRELLQWQMRTAERTLSSSFLDPERGLVEARDTWR
;
A
#
# COMPACT_ATOMS: atom_id res chain seq x y z
N MET A 1 -0.56 -32.22 6.89
CA MET A 1 0.10 -31.11 6.22
C MET A 1 -0.99 -30.33 5.49
N ALA A 2 -1.35 -29.18 6.00
CA ALA A 2 -2.35 -28.34 5.35
C ALA A 2 -1.76 -27.81 4.06
N THR A 3 -2.31 -28.22 2.99
CA THR A 3 -2.02 -27.75 1.65
C THR A 3 -2.63 -26.36 1.45
N PRO A 4 -2.05 -25.52 0.65
CA PRO A 4 -2.52 -24.17 0.31
C PRO A 4 -3.87 -24.10 -0.40
N ALA A 5 -4.64 -25.15 -0.41
CA ALA A 5 -6.06 -25.11 -0.72
C ALA A 5 -6.90 -24.27 0.30
N ALA A 6 -6.24 -23.70 1.31
CA ALA A 6 -6.85 -22.83 2.29
C ALA A 6 -7.06 -21.38 1.81
N ALA A 7 -6.54 -21.02 0.65
CA ALA A 7 -6.61 -19.64 0.17
C ALA A 7 -7.88 -19.29 -0.63
N ALA A 8 -8.87 -20.16 -0.66
CA ALA A 8 -10.14 -19.89 -1.34
C ALA A 8 -11.33 -20.49 -0.57
N PRO A 9 -12.43 -19.76 -0.40
CA PRO A 9 -13.67 -20.33 0.13
C PRO A 9 -14.23 -21.36 -0.86
N ARG A 10 -14.73 -22.47 -0.37
CA ARG A 10 -15.24 -23.55 -1.20
C ARG A 10 -16.60 -23.25 -1.83
N ASP A 11 -17.36 -22.42 -1.15
CA ASP A 11 -18.71 -22.01 -1.58
C ASP A 11 -19.13 -20.67 -0.93
N GLU A 12 -20.27 -20.14 -1.33
CA GLU A 12 -20.82 -18.89 -0.81
C GLU A 12 -21.14 -18.94 0.68
N ARG A 13 -21.49 -20.09 1.24
CA ARG A 13 -21.75 -20.26 2.68
C ARG A 13 -20.45 -20.08 3.47
N GLU A 14 -19.38 -20.70 3.00
CA GLU A 14 -18.06 -20.57 3.61
C GLU A 14 -17.55 -19.14 3.51
N ARG A 15 -17.70 -18.49 2.35
CA ARG A 15 -17.35 -17.08 2.15
C ARG A 15 -18.07 -16.16 3.16
N ARG A 16 -19.37 -16.33 3.34
CA ARG A 16 -20.12 -15.57 4.35
C ARG A 16 -19.67 -15.88 5.78
N GLN A 17 -19.35 -17.12 6.07
CA GLN A 17 -18.83 -17.50 7.39
C GLN A 17 -17.48 -16.86 7.68
N VAL A 18 -16.56 -16.86 6.72
CA VAL A 18 -15.25 -16.19 6.84
C VAL A 18 -15.44 -14.70 7.12
N ARG A 19 -16.26 -14.00 6.34
CA ARG A 19 -16.56 -12.58 6.54
C ARG A 19 -17.18 -12.30 7.91
N ALA A 20 -18.13 -13.10 8.34
CA ALA A 20 -18.74 -12.93 9.66
C ALA A 20 -17.71 -13.12 10.78
N THR A 21 -16.81 -14.08 10.65
CA THR A 21 -15.72 -14.31 11.60
C THR A 21 -14.74 -13.14 11.61
N TYR A 22 -14.36 -12.65 10.44
CA TYR A 22 -13.47 -11.50 10.31
C TYR A 22 -14.05 -10.22 10.93
N TYR A 23 -15.32 -9.91 10.67
CA TYR A 23 -16.00 -8.77 11.31
C TYR A 23 -16.13 -8.94 12.83
N GLY A 24 -16.32 -10.18 13.30
CA GLY A 24 -16.28 -10.49 14.74
C GLY A 24 -14.91 -10.19 15.36
N ALA A 25 -13.83 -10.59 14.69
CA ALA A 25 -12.47 -10.29 15.11
C ALA A 25 -12.17 -8.78 15.08
N GLN A 26 -12.60 -8.05 14.06
CA GLN A 26 -12.48 -6.59 14.01
C GLN A 26 -13.21 -5.92 15.19
N ARG A 27 -14.40 -6.40 15.53
CA ARG A 27 -15.13 -5.90 16.70
C ARG A 27 -14.38 -6.15 18.00
N GLU A 28 -13.75 -7.30 18.14
CA GLU A 28 -12.94 -7.64 19.33
C GLU A 28 -11.72 -6.69 19.43
N VAL A 29 -11.07 -6.39 18.32
CA VAL A 29 -9.97 -5.41 18.25
C VAL A 29 -10.46 -4.02 18.68
N ASP A 30 -11.59 -3.56 18.15
CA ASP A 30 -12.19 -2.27 18.50
C ASP A 30 -12.50 -2.18 20.00
N ASP A 31 -13.13 -3.21 20.56
CA ASP A 31 -13.40 -3.30 21.99
C ASP A 31 -12.09 -3.31 22.82
N GLY A 32 -11.02 -3.92 22.30
CA GLY A 32 -9.70 -3.93 22.92
C GLY A 32 -8.97 -2.58 22.89
N LEU A 33 -9.23 -1.74 21.90
CA LEU A 33 -8.66 -0.39 21.80
C LEU A 33 -9.31 0.61 22.74
N ALA A 34 -10.58 0.45 23.08
CA ALA A 34 -11.32 1.36 23.93
C ALA A 34 -10.63 1.64 25.29
N PRO A 35 -10.13 0.64 26.05
CA PRO A 35 -9.41 0.90 27.29
C PRO A 35 -8.11 1.70 27.10
N LEU A 36 -7.44 1.56 25.95
CA LEU A 36 -6.24 2.35 25.63
C LEU A 36 -6.59 3.83 25.48
N PHE A 37 -7.62 4.15 24.70
CA PHE A 37 -8.07 5.53 24.51
C PHE A 37 -8.60 6.14 25.80
N ASP A 38 -9.31 5.36 26.62
CA ASP A 38 -9.73 5.78 27.95
C ASP A 38 -8.53 6.08 28.85
N TYR A 39 -7.48 5.29 28.78
CA TYR A 39 -6.26 5.52 29.55
C TYR A 39 -5.56 6.82 29.11
N LEU A 40 -5.35 7.01 27.80
CA LEU A 40 -4.76 8.23 27.26
C LEU A 40 -5.50 9.48 27.72
N THR A 41 -6.83 9.43 27.69
CA THR A 41 -7.69 10.54 28.10
C THR A 41 -7.58 10.80 29.62
N ARG A 42 -7.73 9.78 30.45
CA ARG A 42 -7.72 9.94 31.92
C ARG A 42 -6.35 10.30 32.47
N SER A 43 -5.27 9.88 31.83
CA SER A 43 -3.91 10.22 32.24
C SER A 43 -3.45 11.61 31.76
N GLY A 44 -4.21 12.28 30.87
CA GLY A 44 -3.81 13.53 30.22
C GLY A 44 -2.81 13.32 29.08
N LEU A 45 -2.37 12.11 28.81
CA LEU A 45 -1.41 11.82 27.73
C LEU A 45 -1.99 12.10 26.34
N ALA A 46 -3.30 12.07 26.19
CA ALA A 46 -3.97 12.41 24.93
C ALA A 46 -3.60 13.81 24.41
N GLU A 47 -3.19 14.73 25.29
CA GLU A 47 -2.82 16.11 24.92
C GLU A 47 -1.41 16.21 24.31
N SER A 48 -0.60 15.16 24.43
CA SER A 48 0.80 15.15 23.95
C SER A 48 1.17 13.92 23.13
N THR A 49 0.22 13.01 22.87
CA THR A 49 0.47 11.75 22.16
C THR A 49 -0.20 11.78 20.78
N MET A 50 0.61 11.69 19.73
CA MET A 50 0.10 11.37 18.40
C MET A 50 -0.34 9.91 18.38
N VAL A 51 -1.49 9.63 17.79
CA VAL A 51 -1.97 8.27 17.55
C VAL A 51 -2.03 8.02 16.05
N VAL A 52 -1.38 6.97 15.60
CA VAL A 52 -1.48 6.48 14.21
C VAL A 52 -2.05 5.08 14.27
N LEU A 53 -3.22 4.88 13.66
CA LEU A 53 -3.84 3.58 13.51
C LEU A 53 -3.78 3.19 12.04
N THR A 54 -3.18 2.07 11.76
CA THR A 54 -3.06 1.49 10.42
C THR A 54 -3.03 -0.03 10.52
N SER A 55 -2.90 -0.70 9.39
CA SER A 55 -2.72 -2.15 9.27
C SER A 55 -1.49 -2.44 8.41
N ASP A 56 -0.93 -3.63 8.54
CA ASP A 56 0.16 -4.12 7.67
C ASP A 56 -0.37 -4.48 6.27
N HIS A 57 -1.57 -5.03 6.17
CA HIS A 57 -2.28 -5.36 4.94
C HIS A 57 -3.78 -5.46 5.20
N GLY A 58 -4.56 -5.57 4.14
CA GLY A 58 -5.98 -5.84 4.19
C GLY A 58 -6.31 -7.34 4.21
N GLU A 59 -7.53 -7.69 3.84
CA GLU A 59 -8.04 -9.06 3.82
C GLU A 59 -9.00 -9.23 2.64
N MET A 60 -8.76 -10.22 1.80
CA MET A 60 -9.62 -10.54 0.66
C MET A 60 -11.03 -10.96 1.06
N GLY A 61 -11.20 -11.61 2.22
CA GLY A 61 -12.50 -11.99 2.77
C GLY A 61 -13.39 -12.80 1.82
N GLY A 62 -12.79 -13.48 0.85
CA GLY A 62 -13.47 -14.22 -0.21
C GLY A 62 -13.80 -13.40 -1.45
N ASP A 63 -13.37 -12.14 -1.57
CA ASP A 63 -13.44 -11.42 -2.83
C ASP A 63 -12.46 -12.05 -3.82
N HIS A 64 -12.81 -12.05 -5.10
CA HIS A 64 -12.10 -12.80 -6.13
C HIS A 64 -11.90 -14.29 -5.79
N TRP A 65 -12.70 -14.85 -4.87
CA TRP A 65 -12.53 -16.20 -4.32
C TRP A 65 -11.18 -16.43 -3.63
N LEU A 66 -10.59 -15.36 -3.08
CA LEU A 66 -9.34 -15.39 -2.34
C LEU A 66 -9.56 -15.09 -0.85
N LEU A 67 -8.63 -15.55 -0.04
CA LEU A 67 -8.53 -15.25 1.39
C LEU A 67 -7.15 -14.69 1.69
N GLU A 68 -6.98 -14.06 2.84
CA GLU A 68 -5.73 -13.44 3.27
C GLU A 68 -5.32 -12.27 2.34
N LYS A 69 -4.03 -12.01 2.22
CA LYS A 69 -3.43 -10.90 1.47
C LYS A 69 -2.89 -11.34 0.10
N LEU A 70 -3.72 -11.95 -0.70
CA LEU A 70 -3.27 -12.50 -1.98
C LEU A 70 -3.47 -11.52 -3.14
N GLY A 71 -2.59 -11.63 -4.13
CA GLY A 71 -2.70 -10.92 -5.40
C GLY A 71 -2.28 -9.46 -5.34
N PHE A 72 -3.02 -8.63 -6.05
CA PHE A 72 -2.75 -7.21 -6.25
C PHE A 72 -4.02 -6.36 -6.03
N TRP A 73 -5.02 -6.92 -5.36
CA TRP A 73 -6.35 -6.36 -5.21
C TRP A 73 -6.39 -5.27 -4.14
N ASP A 74 -7.28 -4.30 -4.30
CA ASP A 74 -7.45 -3.20 -3.34
C ASP A 74 -7.83 -3.72 -1.94
N GLU A 75 -8.55 -4.83 -1.85
CA GLU A 75 -8.89 -5.49 -0.59
C GLU A 75 -7.67 -5.88 0.25
N SER A 76 -6.54 -6.18 -0.39
CA SER A 76 -5.28 -6.51 0.30
C SER A 76 -4.40 -5.28 0.57
N TYR A 77 -4.51 -4.21 -0.22
CA TYR A 77 -3.54 -3.10 -0.19
C TYR A 77 -4.15 -1.74 0.17
N HIS A 78 -5.46 -1.55 0.07
CA HIS A 78 -6.13 -0.34 0.53
C HIS A 78 -6.47 -0.48 2.02
N ILE A 79 -5.50 -0.19 2.87
CA ILE A 79 -5.56 -0.34 4.33
C ILE A 79 -6.01 0.95 5.00
N PRO A 80 -6.56 0.87 6.23
CA PRO A 80 -6.91 2.05 7.00
C PRO A 80 -5.65 2.85 7.40
N LEU A 81 -5.78 4.18 7.40
CA LEU A 81 -4.80 5.08 7.97
C LEU A 81 -5.53 6.22 8.70
N ILE A 82 -5.44 6.24 10.03
CA ILE A 82 -6.02 7.27 10.87
C ILE A 82 -4.89 7.93 11.65
N VAL A 83 -4.78 9.25 11.52
CA VAL A 83 -3.79 10.05 12.25
C VAL A 83 -4.50 11.03 13.15
N VAL A 84 -4.19 10.96 14.44
CA VAL A 84 -4.68 11.91 15.46
C VAL A 84 -3.48 12.69 16.01
N ASP A 85 -3.39 13.95 15.65
CA ASP A 85 -2.41 14.89 16.20
C ASP A 85 -3.07 15.67 17.34
N PRO A 86 -2.51 15.66 18.55
CA PRO A 86 -3.06 16.37 19.69
C PRO A 86 -2.89 17.89 19.63
N ARG A 87 -1.98 18.39 18.80
CA ARG A 87 -1.60 19.80 18.75
C ARG A 87 -2.76 20.70 18.30
N PRO A 88 -2.77 21.98 18.74
CA PRO A 88 -3.83 22.93 18.42
C PRO A 88 -4.05 23.15 16.93
N GLU A 89 -3.00 23.07 16.12
CA GLU A 89 -3.01 23.27 14.67
C GLU A 89 -3.87 22.23 13.95
N ALA A 90 -4.03 21.05 14.53
CA ALA A 90 -4.80 19.93 13.98
C ALA A 90 -6.26 19.88 14.46
N VAL A 91 -6.69 20.79 15.33
CA VAL A 91 -8.05 20.74 15.88
C VAL A 91 -9.12 20.89 14.81
N GLY A 92 -8.87 21.73 13.80
CA GLY A 92 -9.81 22.02 12.72
C GLY A 92 -10.09 20.87 11.75
N THR A 93 -9.23 19.84 11.75
CA THR A 93 -9.32 18.69 10.83
C THR A 93 -9.85 17.43 11.50
N ARG A 94 -10.13 17.45 12.78
CA ARG A 94 -10.64 16.28 13.51
C ARG A 94 -11.92 15.75 12.89
N GLY A 95 -11.92 14.45 12.55
CA GLY A 95 -13.03 13.79 11.89
C GLY A 95 -13.15 14.08 10.40
N SER A 96 -12.19 14.76 9.78
CA SER A 96 -12.14 14.93 8.34
C SER A 96 -11.66 13.65 7.64
N ILE A 97 -12.05 13.52 6.37
CA ILE A 97 -11.56 12.49 5.47
C ILE A 97 -10.62 13.16 4.46
N VAL A 98 -9.51 12.50 4.18
CA VAL A 98 -8.52 12.93 3.19
C VAL A 98 -8.53 11.93 2.04
N ASP A 99 -8.88 12.42 0.84
CA ASP A 99 -8.96 11.59 -0.39
C ASP A 99 -7.64 11.55 -1.18
N ALA A 100 -6.63 12.29 -0.72
CA ALA A 100 -5.30 12.26 -1.35
C ALA A 100 -4.67 10.87 -1.21
N VAL A 101 -3.96 10.44 -2.25
CA VAL A 101 -3.26 9.15 -2.24
C VAL A 101 -2.15 9.16 -1.20
N THR A 102 -2.21 8.22 -0.27
CA THR A 102 -1.20 8.02 0.77
C THR A 102 -0.62 6.61 0.67
N GLU A 103 0.59 6.43 1.18
CA GLU A 103 1.27 5.14 1.24
C GLU A 103 1.81 4.90 2.64
N SER A 104 2.03 3.65 3.04
CA SER A 104 2.55 3.30 4.37
C SER A 104 3.91 3.92 4.66
N VAL A 105 4.70 4.21 3.64
CA VAL A 105 6.00 4.91 3.76
C VAL A 105 5.87 6.35 4.29
N ASP A 106 4.67 6.96 4.22
CA ASP A 106 4.40 8.32 4.70
C ASP A 106 4.31 8.40 6.23
N VAL A 107 4.10 7.27 6.90
CA VAL A 107 3.96 7.22 8.36
C VAL A 107 5.25 7.64 9.06
N LEU A 108 6.41 7.16 8.60
CA LEU A 108 7.69 7.50 9.20
C LEU A 108 8.01 9.00 9.12
N PRO A 109 7.96 9.67 7.97
CA PRO A 109 8.16 11.12 7.89
C PRO A 109 7.16 11.91 8.75
N THR A 110 5.92 11.45 8.84
CA THR A 110 4.88 12.08 9.68
C THR A 110 5.25 12.03 11.17
N ILE A 111 5.72 10.88 11.65
CA ILE A 111 6.19 10.72 13.03
C ILE A 111 7.43 11.59 13.28
N CYS A 112 8.39 11.60 12.34
CA CYS A 112 9.59 12.43 12.45
C CYS A 112 9.25 13.91 12.57
N GLU A 113 8.35 14.41 11.72
CA GLU A 113 7.87 15.81 11.79
C GLU A 113 7.19 16.11 13.12
N PHE A 114 6.31 15.21 13.60
CA PHE A 114 5.66 15.37 14.89
C PHE A 114 6.66 15.45 16.05
N MET A 115 7.69 14.60 16.01
CA MET A 115 8.75 14.54 17.04
C MET A 115 9.78 15.66 16.91
N GLY A 116 9.77 16.43 15.80
CA GLY A 116 10.77 17.45 15.52
C GLY A 116 12.17 16.88 15.24
N VAL A 117 12.24 15.68 14.70
CA VAL A 117 13.49 15.01 14.31
C VAL A 117 13.64 14.98 12.80
N GLU A 118 14.89 14.94 12.33
CA GLU A 118 15.17 14.89 10.89
C GLU A 118 14.67 13.57 10.29
N VAL A 119 14.01 13.67 9.12
CA VAL A 119 13.57 12.49 8.36
C VAL A 119 14.80 11.80 7.78
N PRO A 120 15.00 10.50 8.00
CA PRO A 120 16.10 9.75 7.42
C PRO A 120 16.08 9.82 5.88
N LEU A 121 17.24 9.98 5.25
CA LEU A 121 17.38 10.08 3.80
C LEU A 121 16.90 8.82 3.05
N GLN A 122 16.80 7.69 3.75
CA GLN A 122 16.27 6.43 3.20
C GLN A 122 14.73 6.40 3.14
N ALA A 123 14.06 7.35 3.79
CA ALA A 123 12.59 7.41 3.76
C ALA A 123 12.12 7.94 2.41
N ASP A 124 11.30 7.14 1.71
CA ASP A 124 10.72 7.49 0.42
C ASP A 124 9.36 8.18 0.52
N GLY A 125 8.77 8.20 1.72
CA GLY A 125 7.48 8.83 1.99
C GLY A 125 7.57 10.33 2.23
N TRP A 126 6.39 10.95 2.31
CA TRP A 126 6.22 12.37 2.65
C TRP A 126 5.35 12.51 3.89
N SER A 127 5.60 13.55 4.70
CA SER A 127 4.80 13.79 5.89
C SER A 127 3.34 14.07 5.53
N LEU A 128 2.42 13.46 6.28
CA LEU A 128 0.99 13.74 6.25
C LEU A 128 0.63 15.02 7.03
N GLY A 129 1.62 15.69 7.63
CA GLY A 129 1.45 16.90 8.42
C GLY A 129 0.58 17.98 7.75
N PRO A 130 0.76 18.30 6.46
CA PRO A 130 -0.11 19.27 5.77
C PRO A 130 -1.59 18.90 5.84
N PHE A 131 -1.95 17.65 5.60
CA PHE A 131 -3.36 17.20 5.69
C PHE A 131 -3.88 17.22 7.12
N VAL A 132 -3.05 16.81 8.07
CA VAL A 132 -3.39 16.82 9.50
C VAL A 132 -3.68 18.24 9.99
N ARG A 133 -2.99 19.25 9.47
CA ARG A 133 -3.22 20.66 9.79
C ARG A 133 -4.28 21.36 8.92
N GLY A 134 -4.82 20.67 7.91
CA GLY A 134 -5.78 21.24 6.98
C GLY A 134 -5.17 22.24 5.99
N GLU A 135 -3.88 22.08 5.71
CA GLU A 135 -3.19 22.84 4.67
C GLU A 135 -3.56 22.34 3.28
N PRO A 136 -3.40 23.15 2.24
CA PRO A 136 -3.56 22.67 0.86
C PRO A 136 -2.65 21.48 0.56
N THR A 137 -3.14 20.59 -0.30
CA THR A 137 -2.31 19.48 -0.81
C THR A 137 -1.04 20.05 -1.44
N PRO A 138 0.16 19.59 -1.02
CA PRO A 138 1.42 20.05 -1.62
C PRO A 138 1.47 19.77 -3.13
N ASP A 139 2.02 20.72 -3.91
CA ASP A 139 2.10 20.59 -5.37
C ASP A 139 2.85 19.35 -5.87
N HIS A 140 3.78 18.82 -5.05
CA HIS A 140 4.55 17.62 -5.34
C HIS A 140 3.88 16.33 -4.89
N TRP A 141 2.66 16.40 -4.31
CA TRP A 141 1.98 15.23 -3.78
C TRP A 141 1.61 14.26 -4.91
N ARG A 142 1.70 12.96 -4.59
CA ARG A 142 1.40 11.90 -5.56
C ARG A 142 -0.10 11.79 -5.82
N ASP A 143 -0.44 11.35 -7.03
CA ASP A 143 -1.79 10.95 -7.43
C ASP A 143 -1.90 9.43 -7.66
N THR A 144 -0.80 8.72 -7.50
CA THR A 144 -0.68 7.27 -7.78
C THR A 144 0.03 6.59 -6.61
N ALA A 145 -0.54 5.50 -6.12
CA ALA A 145 0.10 4.61 -5.15
C ALA A 145 0.87 3.49 -5.86
N HIS A 146 2.00 3.11 -5.26
CA HIS A 146 2.86 2.04 -5.78
C HIS A 146 3.10 1.00 -4.71
N PHE A 147 3.15 -0.26 -5.13
CA PHE A 147 3.58 -1.34 -4.27
C PHE A 147 4.15 -2.49 -5.09
N GLU A 148 4.97 -3.28 -4.43
CA GLU A 148 5.55 -4.49 -4.97
C GLU A 148 5.22 -5.67 -4.08
N TRP A 149 5.07 -6.85 -4.68
CA TRP A 149 4.82 -8.07 -3.94
C TRP A 149 5.54 -9.25 -4.57
N SER A 150 6.21 -10.05 -3.73
CA SER A 150 6.73 -11.35 -4.11
C SER A 150 5.72 -12.42 -3.70
N PHE A 151 5.20 -13.15 -4.67
CA PHE A 151 4.33 -14.31 -4.45
C PHE A 151 5.09 -15.64 -4.52
N SER A 152 6.42 -15.60 -4.38
CA SER A 152 7.24 -16.79 -4.29
C SER A 152 6.90 -17.60 -3.03
N ASP A 153 6.95 -18.92 -3.15
CA ASP A 153 6.75 -19.84 -2.02
C ASP A 153 8.03 -20.66 -1.78
N PRO A 154 8.97 -20.14 -0.98
CA PRO A 154 10.26 -20.80 -0.77
C PRO A 154 10.15 -22.13 -0.03
N VAL A 155 9.00 -22.46 0.55
CA VAL A 155 8.78 -23.70 1.31
C VAL A 155 8.17 -24.79 0.45
N ASN A 156 7.06 -24.50 -0.23
CA ASN A 156 6.28 -25.50 -0.97
C ASN A 156 6.40 -25.34 -2.50
N GLN A 157 6.96 -24.22 -2.96
CA GLN A 157 7.14 -23.87 -4.39
C GLN A 157 5.84 -23.92 -5.20
N LEU A 158 4.72 -23.55 -4.59
CA LEU A 158 3.42 -23.72 -5.24
C LEU A 158 3.20 -22.75 -6.39
N ALA A 159 3.64 -21.52 -6.24
CA ALA A 159 3.58 -20.53 -7.31
C ALA A 159 4.53 -20.90 -8.44
N GLU A 160 5.77 -21.27 -8.10
CA GLU A 160 6.80 -21.69 -9.06
C GLU A 160 6.35 -22.89 -9.88
N LEU A 161 5.86 -23.94 -9.22
CA LEU A 161 5.36 -25.15 -9.88
C LEU A 161 4.04 -24.91 -10.63
N GLY A 162 3.15 -24.11 -10.06
CA GLY A 162 1.85 -23.80 -10.64
C GLY A 162 1.95 -23.02 -11.94
N PHE A 163 2.84 -22.04 -12.00
CA PHE A 163 3.07 -21.21 -13.19
C PHE A 163 4.24 -21.70 -14.06
N GLY A 164 5.07 -22.62 -13.57
CA GLY A 164 6.26 -23.09 -14.29
C GLY A 164 7.34 -22.02 -14.42
N ILE A 165 7.49 -21.14 -13.42
CA ILE A 165 8.45 -20.01 -13.43
C ILE A 165 9.43 -20.13 -12.27
N PRO A 166 10.66 -19.59 -12.39
CA PRO A 166 11.60 -19.57 -11.28
C PRO A 166 11.17 -18.59 -10.19
N MET A 167 11.61 -18.83 -8.95
CA MET A 167 11.31 -18.00 -7.77
C MET A 167 11.56 -16.51 -8.00
N SER A 168 12.65 -16.15 -8.69
CA SER A 168 12.99 -14.76 -9.02
C SER A 168 11.99 -14.07 -9.94
N HIS A 169 11.12 -14.82 -10.62
CA HIS A 169 10.07 -14.29 -11.47
C HIS A 169 8.69 -14.26 -10.78
N CYS A 170 8.60 -14.77 -9.57
CA CYS A 170 7.39 -14.72 -8.75
C CYS A 170 7.25 -13.37 -8.05
N ALA A 171 7.25 -12.30 -8.82
CA ALA A 171 7.11 -10.94 -8.32
C ALA A 171 6.21 -10.11 -9.23
N LEU A 172 5.60 -9.08 -8.66
CA LEU A 172 4.81 -8.08 -9.38
C LEU A 172 5.04 -6.69 -8.79
N ALA A 173 4.80 -5.69 -9.62
CA ALA A 173 4.75 -4.30 -9.24
C ALA A 173 3.45 -3.66 -9.73
N VAL A 174 2.89 -2.76 -8.93
CA VAL A 174 1.60 -2.13 -9.20
C VAL A 174 1.72 -0.62 -9.15
N SER A 175 1.07 0.03 -10.11
CA SER A 175 0.77 1.45 -10.14
C SER A 175 -0.75 1.62 -10.07
N ARG A 176 -1.25 2.29 -9.01
CA ARG A 176 -2.68 2.48 -8.76
C ARG A 176 -2.99 3.98 -8.72
N GLY A 177 -3.35 4.51 -9.87
CA GLY A 177 -3.81 5.89 -10.03
C GLY A 177 -5.29 6.08 -9.73
N PRO A 178 -5.83 7.29 -9.92
CA PRO A 178 -7.24 7.59 -9.63
C PRO A 178 -8.21 6.82 -10.53
N ARG A 179 -7.86 6.63 -11.79
CA ARG A 179 -8.70 5.91 -12.76
C ARG A 179 -8.14 4.56 -13.15
N TYR A 180 -6.84 4.44 -13.39
CA TYR A 180 -6.25 3.22 -13.88
C TYR A 180 -5.37 2.55 -12.83
N LYS A 181 -5.45 1.22 -12.79
CA LYS A 181 -4.54 0.37 -12.04
C LYS A 181 -3.82 -0.56 -13.01
N TYR A 182 -2.51 -0.52 -12.96
CA TYR A 182 -1.65 -1.35 -13.80
C TYR A 182 -0.85 -2.32 -12.94
N VAL A 183 -0.77 -3.58 -13.38
CA VAL A 183 -0.01 -4.63 -12.72
C VAL A 183 1.00 -5.20 -13.71
N GLN A 184 2.27 -5.14 -13.36
CA GLN A 184 3.36 -5.73 -14.10
C GLN A 184 3.92 -6.93 -13.34
N PHE A 185 3.99 -8.08 -14.00
CA PHE A 185 4.67 -9.26 -13.48
C PHE A 185 6.12 -9.30 -13.93
N ALA A 186 7.01 -9.87 -13.11
CA ALA A 186 8.41 -10.09 -13.45
C ALA A 186 8.61 -11.28 -14.41
N ALA A 187 7.62 -12.16 -14.52
CA ALA A 187 7.62 -13.28 -15.44
C ALA A 187 7.40 -12.84 -16.89
N ASP A 188 7.70 -13.76 -17.83
CA ASP A 188 7.41 -13.56 -19.25
C ASP A 188 5.90 -13.26 -19.46
N ALA A 189 5.60 -12.22 -20.23
CA ALA A 189 4.23 -11.81 -20.52
C ALA A 189 3.40 -12.86 -21.28
N ALA A 190 4.04 -13.83 -21.92
CA ALA A 190 3.35 -14.99 -22.51
C ALA A 190 2.78 -15.95 -21.44
N LEU A 191 3.33 -15.92 -20.22
CA LEU A 191 2.87 -16.73 -19.09
C LEU A 191 2.01 -15.92 -18.12
N LEU A 192 2.48 -14.76 -17.73
CA LEU A 192 1.78 -13.83 -16.84
C LEU A 192 1.72 -12.44 -17.53
N PRO A 193 0.71 -12.21 -18.39
CA PRO A 193 0.56 -10.93 -19.06
C PRO A 193 0.27 -9.82 -18.06
N PRO A 194 0.68 -8.58 -18.35
CA PRO A 194 0.32 -7.44 -17.52
C PRO A 194 -1.19 -7.23 -17.49
N LEU A 195 -1.68 -6.53 -16.46
CA LEU A 195 -3.09 -6.23 -16.31
C LEU A 195 -3.30 -4.71 -16.23
N LEU A 196 -4.40 -4.24 -16.80
CA LEU A 196 -4.86 -2.86 -16.70
C LEU A 196 -6.34 -2.85 -16.37
N PHE A 197 -6.73 -2.14 -15.32
CA PHE A 197 -8.12 -1.99 -14.88
C PHE A 197 -8.55 -0.52 -14.94
N ASP A 198 -9.76 -0.25 -15.43
CA ASP A 198 -10.42 1.06 -15.31
C ASP A 198 -11.28 1.07 -14.05
N LEU A 199 -10.78 1.67 -12.99
CA LEU A 199 -11.42 1.67 -11.66
C LEU A 199 -12.74 2.46 -11.62
N GLU A 200 -12.98 3.36 -12.58
CA GLU A 200 -14.25 4.08 -12.68
C GLU A 200 -15.37 3.20 -13.27
N ARG A 201 -15.02 2.33 -14.22
CA ARG A 201 -15.97 1.45 -14.92
C ARG A 201 -16.04 0.06 -14.33
N ASP A 202 -14.93 -0.39 -13.73
CA ASP A 202 -14.74 -1.70 -13.14
C ASP A 202 -14.05 -1.59 -11.76
N PRO A 203 -14.74 -1.03 -10.76
CA PRO A 203 -14.17 -0.87 -9.43
C PRO A 203 -13.82 -2.21 -8.76
N GLU A 204 -14.43 -3.30 -9.21
CA GLU A 204 -14.14 -4.65 -8.72
C GLU A 204 -12.97 -5.32 -9.48
N GLN A 205 -12.33 -4.63 -10.45
CA GLN A 205 -11.12 -5.09 -11.14
C GLN A 205 -11.27 -6.49 -11.75
N ARG A 206 -12.37 -6.72 -12.46
CA ARG A 206 -12.72 -8.02 -13.07
C ARG A 206 -12.30 -8.15 -14.53
N HIS A 207 -12.08 -7.01 -15.21
CA HIS A 207 -11.80 -6.96 -16.64
C HIS A 207 -10.44 -6.37 -16.92
N ASN A 208 -9.53 -7.20 -17.42
CA ASN A 208 -8.26 -6.72 -17.94
C ASN A 208 -8.47 -6.02 -19.29
N LEU A 209 -8.31 -4.70 -19.33
CA LEU A 209 -8.48 -3.91 -20.56
C LEU A 209 -7.46 -4.26 -21.65
N LEU A 210 -6.30 -4.84 -21.29
CA LEU A 210 -5.26 -5.17 -22.28
C LEU A 210 -5.64 -6.31 -23.21
N VAL A 211 -6.77 -6.99 -22.96
CA VAL A 211 -7.36 -7.94 -23.91
C VAL A 211 -8.23 -7.25 -24.94
N GLU A 212 -8.53 -5.95 -24.78
CA GLU A 212 -9.29 -5.14 -25.70
C GLU A 212 -8.35 -4.41 -26.66
N GLU A 213 -8.78 -4.25 -27.92
CA GLU A 213 -8.05 -3.46 -28.89
C GLU A 213 -8.53 -1.99 -28.85
N GLY A 214 -7.60 -1.04 -28.81
CA GLY A 214 -7.93 0.38 -28.87
C GLY A 214 -6.78 1.31 -28.52
N ALA A 215 -6.74 2.47 -29.17
CA ALA A 215 -5.68 3.47 -28.95
C ALA A 215 -5.71 4.06 -27.53
N GLU A 216 -6.90 4.25 -26.94
CA GLU A 216 -7.05 4.77 -25.57
C GLU A 216 -6.42 3.79 -24.55
N VAL A 217 -6.73 2.49 -24.68
CA VAL A 217 -6.15 1.44 -23.82
C VAL A 217 -4.63 1.39 -23.96
N GLY A 218 -4.13 1.45 -25.22
CA GLY A 218 -2.69 1.46 -25.48
C GLY A 218 -1.97 2.67 -24.86
N HIS A 219 -2.58 3.85 -24.91
CA HIS A 219 -2.02 5.06 -24.27
C HIS A 219 -2.02 4.94 -22.74
N ALA A 220 -3.14 4.50 -22.15
CA ALA A 220 -3.24 4.32 -20.70
C ALA A 220 -2.23 3.29 -20.19
N ALA A 221 -2.05 2.18 -20.90
CA ALA A 221 -1.05 1.16 -20.56
C ALA A 221 0.37 1.70 -20.64
N TRP A 222 0.69 2.45 -21.70
CA TRP A 222 2.00 3.06 -21.87
C TRP A 222 2.32 4.08 -20.79
N ASP A 223 1.35 4.95 -20.45
CA ASP A 223 1.52 5.96 -19.40
C ASP A 223 1.72 5.33 -18.03
N ALA A 224 0.92 4.30 -17.70
CA ALA A 224 1.05 3.57 -16.44
C ALA A 224 2.38 2.79 -16.35
N THR A 225 2.82 2.15 -17.44
CA THR A 225 4.10 1.45 -17.50
C THR A 225 5.28 2.42 -17.32
N ARG A 226 5.23 3.57 -18.01
CA ARG A 226 6.26 4.61 -17.90
C ARG A 226 6.34 5.16 -16.49
N GLU A 227 5.20 5.43 -15.88
CA GLU A 227 5.09 5.94 -14.51
C GLU A 227 5.66 4.94 -13.50
N LEU A 228 5.28 3.66 -13.59
CA LEU A 228 5.81 2.58 -12.76
C LEU A 228 7.33 2.44 -12.91
N LEU A 229 7.85 2.50 -14.14
CA LEU A 229 9.28 2.44 -14.39
C LEU A 229 10.01 3.66 -13.78
N GLN A 230 9.45 4.86 -13.91
CA GLN A 230 10.02 6.07 -13.32
C GLN A 230 10.04 5.98 -11.78
N TRP A 231 8.98 5.45 -11.18
CA TRP A 231 8.94 5.22 -9.74
C TRP A 231 10.01 4.20 -9.32
N GLN A 232 10.11 3.06 -9.98
CA GLN A 232 11.14 2.06 -9.68
C GLN A 232 12.56 2.63 -9.82
N MET A 233 12.83 3.41 -10.87
CA MET A 233 14.14 4.04 -11.04
C MET A 233 14.48 5.02 -9.91
N ARG A 234 13.51 5.80 -9.42
CA ARG A 234 13.72 6.73 -8.32
C ARG A 234 13.97 6.03 -6.98
N THR A 235 13.28 4.91 -6.72
CA THR A 235 13.37 4.19 -5.45
C THR A 235 14.48 3.13 -5.44
N ALA A 236 14.73 2.44 -6.55
CA ALA A 236 15.75 1.38 -6.64
C ALA A 236 17.18 1.92 -6.61
N GLU A 237 17.42 3.12 -7.13
CA GLU A 237 18.77 3.69 -7.21
C GLU A 237 19.41 3.86 -5.82
N ARG A 238 18.63 4.24 -4.82
CA ARG A 238 19.10 4.38 -3.43
C ARG A 238 19.59 3.06 -2.82
N THR A 239 19.01 1.94 -3.26
CA THR A 239 19.33 0.61 -2.74
C THR A 239 20.49 -0.04 -3.49
N LEU A 240 20.61 0.20 -4.78
CA LEU A 240 21.54 -0.50 -5.66
C LEU A 240 22.87 0.23 -5.84
N SER A 241 22.87 1.56 -5.88
CA SER A 241 24.08 2.36 -6.11
C SER A 241 24.88 2.66 -4.85
N SER A 242 24.30 2.45 -3.66
CA SER A 242 24.86 2.88 -2.37
C SER A 242 25.16 4.39 -2.29
N SER A 243 24.70 5.15 -3.28
CA SER A 243 24.89 6.60 -3.39
C SER A 243 23.70 7.24 -4.08
N PHE A 244 23.34 8.45 -3.69
CA PHE A 244 22.30 9.24 -4.36
C PHE A 244 22.67 10.71 -4.36
N LEU A 245 22.05 11.48 -5.27
CA LEU A 245 22.25 12.91 -5.39
C LEU A 245 21.19 13.62 -4.54
N ASP A 246 21.64 14.24 -3.46
CA ASP A 246 20.83 15.14 -2.66
C ASP A 246 20.95 16.57 -3.22
N PRO A 247 19.83 17.31 -3.41
CA PRO A 247 19.88 18.67 -3.97
C PRO A 247 20.69 19.67 -3.16
N GLU A 248 20.80 19.49 -1.85
CA GLU A 248 21.51 20.38 -0.93
C GLU A 248 22.92 19.87 -0.57
N ARG A 249 23.07 18.54 -0.46
CA ARG A 249 24.30 17.89 0.02
C ARG A 249 25.17 17.32 -1.10
N GLY A 250 24.68 17.28 -2.34
CA GLY A 250 25.39 16.69 -3.48
C GLY A 250 25.33 15.16 -3.44
N LEU A 251 26.42 14.48 -3.81
CA LEU A 251 26.51 13.03 -3.79
C LEU A 251 26.65 12.54 -2.35
N VAL A 252 25.67 11.76 -1.88
CA VAL A 252 25.63 11.17 -0.54
C VAL A 252 25.76 9.65 -0.64
N GLU A 253 26.68 9.07 0.12
CA GLU A 253 26.80 7.61 0.23
C GLU A 253 25.83 7.07 1.30
N ALA A 254 25.15 5.96 0.98
CA ALA A 254 24.18 5.33 1.91
C ALA A 254 24.79 4.98 3.28
N ARG A 255 26.11 4.71 3.34
CA ARG A 255 26.85 4.48 4.59
C ARG A 255 26.87 5.68 5.54
N ASP A 256 26.79 6.88 5.01
CA ASP A 256 26.88 8.11 5.79
C ASP A 256 25.54 8.49 6.44
N THR A 257 24.48 7.78 6.09
CA THR A 257 23.11 8.01 6.58
C THR A 257 22.75 7.15 7.80
N TRP A 258 23.62 6.19 8.18
CA TRP A 258 23.43 5.28 9.33
C TRP A 258 24.21 5.69 10.58
N ARG A 259 24.77 6.90 10.63
CA ARG A 259 25.55 7.39 11.77
C ARG A 259 24.83 8.46 12.58
#